data_2b343c6091cf307759f90f80eb9f72a1
#
_entry.id   2b343c6091cf307759f90f80eb9f72a1
#
_cell.length_a   1.000
_cell.length_b   1.000
_cell.length_c   1.000
_cell.angle_alpha   90.00
_cell.angle_beta   90.00
_cell.angle_gamma   90.00
#
_symmetry.space_group_name_H-M   'P 1'
#
loop_
_entity.id
_entity.type
_entity.pdbx_description
1 polymer ?
#
loop_
_entity_poly.entity_id
_entity_poly.type
_entity_poly.pdbx_seq_one_letter_code
_entity_poly.pdbx_strand_id
1 'polypeptide(L)'
;MSQDVFEAQVTKLLHLHAPVKARQLATILGDEFGLHVDRSDVNTLLYRLRTEGKAEIDASYRWRLAGAATQAGDGADTSVASVPAEPAQPTIAFTDEQQAVIDLDPTQHLLVRGQAGSGKTTVLAARAGRLLSAMAKGSLLFLTYNSALCAYVKKAFRQAGMKGEVDVRTFHDWSRSTAKAMGFEFTGWVDGKARGDQLKRLVKEAEEEVGSHRLFDLKEAPDLLGWWGDEIAWLFGQHVTRLEDYLAVERTGRGTAVRVTQEDRRFIWCVYELYQEWLEETRQEDYDNPAGLLLRVLMERGGDLPNEYRYDHVMIDEVQDFDKSWLLVAAKIPRVSLSMAGDMAQKIYRRSFTWTSVGIQVQGGRSRRLSASHRTTRQVMDVAEYLLAGNDVTENVDYTTPVRPNKEGERVRLLLASDARQAYDKGYDFVASEFKRLRTTSVAVVLPFSRQLYPAQKALEKRGVKVKKAKGAGLGGFTGGVAVTTYHQLKGLEFDHVVVMGLHDAQYPGRILDSIAREDMEQEASLLRRVLYVAVTRAKQSVTLVGSLPFCRFFEDVPEELFDSL
;
A
#
# COMPACT_ATOMS: atom_id res chain seq x y z
N MET A 1 9.97 -6.07 -40.18
CA MET A 1 9.64 -4.77 -40.84
C MET A 1 10.85 -3.87 -40.70
N SER A 2 11.23 -3.12 -41.76
CA SER A 2 12.30 -2.12 -41.60
C SER A 2 11.85 -0.99 -40.69
N GLN A 3 12.79 -0.39 -39.98
CA GLN A 3 12.52 0.68 -39.03
C GLN A 3 11.83 1.88 -39.69
N ASP A 4 12.18 2.14 -40.96
CA ASP A 4 11.60 3.24 -41.76
C ASP A 4 10.12 3.00 -42.11
N VAL A 5 9.70 1.76 -42.35
CA VAL A 5 8.30 1.42 -42.60
C VAL A 5 7.47 1.58 -41.34
N PHE A 6 8.02 1.19 -40.19
CA PHE A 6 7.36 1.39 -38.89
C PHE A 6 7.17 2.87 -38.53
N GLU A 7 8.21 3.68 -38.73
CA GLU A 7 8.15 5.14 -38.53
C GLU A 7 7.12 5.82 -39.44
N ALA A 8 7.08 5.43 -40.73
CA ALA A 8 6.12 5.95 -41.69
C ALA A 8 4.67 5.63 -41.29
N GLN A 9 4.38 4.43 -40.80
CA GLN A 9 3.05 4.06 -40.34
C GLN A 9 2.63 4.82 -39.07
N VAL A 10 3.51 4.93 -38.07
CA VAL A 10 3.24 5.69 -36.84
C VAL A 10 3.02 7.16 -37.17
N THR A 11 3.83 7.77 -38.05
CA THR A 11 3.68 9.17 -38.49
C THR A 11 2.34 9.39 -39.21
N LYS A 12 1.93 8.46 -40.07
CA LYS A 12 0.63 8.49 -40.75
C LYS A 12 -0.53 8.44 -39.75
N LEU A 13 -0.45 7.57 -38.76
CA LEU A 13 -1.48 7.45 -37.72
C LEU A 13 -1.53 8.67 -36.80
N LEU A 14 -0.40 9.29 -36.51
CA LEU A 14 -0.37 10.58 -35.80
C LEU A 14 -1.05 11.69 -36.61
N HIS A 15 -0.94 11.67 -37.92
CA HIS A 15 -1.62 12.65 -38.78
C HIS A 15 -3.14 12.45 -38.79
N LEU A 16 -3.60 11.21 -38.73
CA LEU A 16 -5.02 10.86 -38.84
C LEU A 16 -5.76 10.91 -37.49
N HIS A 17 -5.10 10.58 -36.40
CA HIS A 17 -5.74 10.31 -35.10
C HIS A 17 -5.23 11.21 -33.95
N ALA A 18 -4.35 12.20 -34.23
CA ALA A 18 -3.84 13.06 -33.18
C ALA A 18 -4.92 14.03 -32.63
N PRO A 19 -4.89 14.32 -31.31
CA PRO A 19 -3.93 13.82 -30.30
C PRO A 19 -4.28 12.42 -29.78
N VAL A 20 -3.33 11.49 -29.81
CA VAL A 20 -3.55 10.05 -29.54
C VAL A 20 -2.50 9.50 -28.54
N LYS A 21 -2.88 8.52 -27.72
CA LYS A 21 -1.97 7.87 -26.80
C LYS A 21 -1.19 6.73 -27.48
N ALA A 22 0.07 6.52 -27.09
CA ALA A 22 0.91 5.44 -27.62
C ALA A 22 0.27 4.05 -27.58
N ARG A 23 -0.54 3.76 -26.54
CA ARG A 23 -1.28 2.50 -26.45
C ARG A 23 -2.35 2.36 -27.53
N GLN A 24 -3.02 3.45 -27.87
CA GLN A 24 -4.03 3.46 -28.95
C GLN A 24 -3.37 3.27 -30.31
N LEU A 25 -2.21 3.91 -30.54
CA LEU A 25 -1.40 3.68 -31.75
C LEU A 25 -0.97 2.22 -31.88
N ALA A 26 -0.52 1.58 -30.81
CA ALA A 26 -0.16 0.16 -30.83
C ALA A 26 -1.36 -0.74 -31.19
N THR A 27 -2.55 -0.43 -30.68
CA THR A 27 -3.80 -1.13 -31.01
C THR A 27 -4.16 -0.94 -32.49
N ILE A 28 -4.14 0.29 -32.98
CA ILE A 28 -4.47 0.59 -34.40
C ILE A 28 -3.47 -0.08 -35.36
N LEU A 29 -2.17 -0.10 -35.00
CA LEU A 29 -1.14 -0.80 -35.78
C LEU A 29 -1.41 -2.30 -35.86
N GLY A 30 -1.93 -2.91 -34.77
CA GLY A 30 -2.35 -4.31 -34.78
C GLY A 30 -3.58 -4.55 -35.62
N ASP A 31 -4.61 -3.73 -35.44
CA ASP A 31 -5.92 -3.93 -36.07
C ASP A 31 -5.92 -3.59 -37.58
N GLU A 32 -5.28 -2.50 -37.99
CA GLU A 32 -5.31 -2.00 -39.39
C GLU A 32 -4.18 -2.55 -40.26
N PHE A 33 -3.01 -2.84 -39.64
CA PHE A 33 -1.82 -3.23 -40.41
C PHE A 33 -1.31 -4.64 -40.07
N GLY A 34 -1.96 -5.36 -39.16
CA GLY A 34 -1.54 -6.69 -38.70
C GLY A 34 -0.18 -6.72 -37.99
N LEU A 35 0.24 -5.59 -37.44
CA LEU A 35 1.55 -5.41 -36.80
C LEU A 35 1.48 -5.67 -35.30
N HIS A 36 2.05 -6.77 -34.84
CA HIS A 36 2.20 -7.06 -33.42
C HIS A 36 3.36 -6.26 -32.84
N VAL A 37 3.09 -5.00 -32.49
CA VAL A 37 4.01 -4.09 -31.79
C VAL A 37 3.47 -3.79 -30.40
N ASP A 38 4.37 -3.77 -29.41
CA ASP A 38 3.96 -3.41 -28.08
C ASP A 38 3.99 -1.87 -27.86
N ARG A 39 3.44 -1.45 -26.72
CA ARG A 39 3.45 -0.03 -26.34
C ARG A 39 4.86 0.52 -26.18
N SER A 40 5.83 -0.31 -25.81
CA SER A 40 7.23 0.08 -25.59
C SER A 40 7.90 0.47 -26.89
N ASP A 41 7.67 -0.31 -27.95
CA ASP A 41 8.21 -0.05 -29.28
C ASP A 41 7.67 1.27 -29.84
N VAL A 42 6.35 1.49 -29.71
CA VAL A 42 5.70 2.74 -30.14
C VAL A 42 6.22 3.93 -29.35
N ASN A 43 6.37 3.82 -28.04
CA ASN A 43 6.92 4.88 -27.20
C ASN A 43 8.37 5.22 -27.58
N THR A 44 9.22 4.22 -27.78
CA THR A 44 10.63 4.42 -28.16
C THR A 44 10.72 5.24 -29.45
N LEU A 45 9.90 4.92 -30.44
CA LEU A 45 9.84 5.69 -31.69
C LEU A 45 9.31 7.11 -31.46
N LEU A 46 8.23 7.29 -30.71
CA LEU A 46 7.61 8.59 -30.46
C LEU A 46 8.55 9.55 -29.69
N TYR A 47 9.31 9.04 -28.71
CA TYR A 47 10.32 9.85 -28.03
C TYR A 47 11.49 10.21 -28.93
N ARG A 48 11.90 9.35 -29.87
CA ARG A 48 12.89 9.69 -30.89
C ARG A 48 12.36 10.78 -31.81
N LEU A 49 11.14 10.67 -32.33
CA LEU A 49 10.50 11.70 -33.17
C LEU A 49 10.35 13.04 -32.43
N ARG A 50 10.13 13.00 -31.13
CA ARG A 50 10.12 14.22 -30.29
C ARG A 50 11.50 14.86 -30.21
N THR A 51 12.55 14.08 -30.01
CA THR A 51 13.94 14.58 -29.98
C THR A 51 14.35 15.19 -31.32
N GLU A 52 13.82 14.65 -32.43
CA GLU A 52 14.00 15.16 -33.79
C GLU A 52 13.10 16.35 -34.11
N GLY A 53 12.25 16.79 -33.18
CA GLY A 53 11.31 17.91 -33.39
C GLY A 53 10.14 17.58 -34.31
N LYS A 54 9.89 16.31 -34.62
CA LYS A 54 8.81 15.83 -35.51
C LYS A 54 7.49 15.53 -34.81
N ALA A 55 7.51 15.28 -33.49
CA ALA A 55 6.33 14.98 -32.68
C ALA A 55 6.34 15.74 -31.35
N GLU A 56 5.15 15.99 -30.81
CA GLU A 56 4.94 16.63 -29.51
C GLU A 56 4.02 15.79 -28.64
N ILE A 57 4.16 15.94 -27.31
CA ILE A 57 3.32 15.29 -26.31
C ILE A 57 2.65 16.33 -25.43
N ASP A 58 1.34 16.20 -25.22
CA ASP A 58 0.59 17.09 -24.33
C ASP A 58 0.64 16.63 -22.85
N ALA A 59 0.14 17.48 -21.95
CA ALA A 59 0.07 17.21 -20.52
C ALA A 59 -0.76 15.96 -20.15
N SER A 60 -1.56 15.43 -21.09
CA SER A 60 -2.36 14.20 -20.93
C SER A 60 -1.68 12.97 -21.53
N TYR A 61 -0.38 13.08 -21.90
CA TYR A 61 0.40 12.03 -22.54
C TYR A 61 -0.18 11.57 -23.89
N ARG A 62 -0.74 12.52 -24.68
CA ARG A 62 -1.20 12.29 -26.04
C ARG A 62 -0.23 12.92 -27.02
N TRP A 63 0.05 12.23 -28.11
CA TRP A 63 1.03 12.57 -29.12
C TRP A 63 0.38 13.21 -30.33
N ARG A 64 1.07 14.16 -30.96
CA ARG A 64 0.73 14.78 -32.23
C ARG A 64 2.00 15.11 -33.02
N LEU A 65 1.87 15.37 -34.30
CA LEU A 65 2.98 15.89 -35.10
C LEU A 65 3.28 17.35 -34.70
N ALA A 66 4.56 17.69 -34.66
CA ALA A 66 5.00 19.04 -34.37
C ALA A 66 4.53 20.00 -35.51
N GLY A 67 3.98 21.15 -35.14
CA GLY A 67 3.46 22.12 -36.10
C GLY A 67 2.08 21.85 -36.70
N ALA A 68 1.38 20.80 -36.26
CA ALA A 68 -0.02 20.58 -36.63
C ALA A 68 -0.91 21.57 -35.85
N ALA A 69 -1.43 22.58 -36.55
CA ALA A 69 -2.38 23.53 -35.99
C ALA A 69 -3.64 22.78 -35.49
N THR A 70 -4.11 23.12 -34.31
CA THR A 70 -5.45 22.73 -33.82
C THR A 70 -6.47 23.29 -34.79
N GLN A 71 -7.12 22.47 -35.59
CA GLN A 71 -8.38 22.83 -36.23
C GLN A 71 -9.43 22.92 -35.11
N ALA A 72 -9.57 24.12 -34.55
CA ALA A 72 -10.77 24.56 -33.87
C ALA A 72 -11.81 24.78 -34.96
N GLY A 73 -12.79 23.94 -35.07
CA GLY A 73 -13.96 24.20 -35.89
C GLY A 73 -14.73 25.36 -35.32
N ASP A 74 -14.64 26.53 -35.99
CA ASP A 74 -15.60 27.61 -35.80
C ASP A 74 -16.95 27.16 -36.34
N GLY A 75 -17.89 26.96 -35.43
CA GLY A 75 -19.29 26.82 -35.70
C GLY A 75 -20.03 27.60 -34.62
N ALA A 76 -20.18 28.89 -34.85
CA ALA A 76 -21.04 29.73 -34.04
C ALA A 76 -22.48 29.27 -34.18
N ASP A 77 -23.07 28.79 -33.10
CA ASP A 77 -24.50 28.96 -32.88
C ASP A 77 -24.74 29.30 -31.40
N THR A 78 -25.24 30.51 -31.21
CA THR A 78 -25.61 31.12 -29.96
C THR A 78 -26.96 30.60 -29.52
N SER A 79 -26.95 29.52 -28.71
CA SER A 79 -28.05 29.28 -27.78
C SER A 79 -27.44 28.95 -26.43
N VAL A 80 -27.56 29.91 -25.51
CA VAL A 80 -27.23 29.76 -24.10
C VAL A 80 -28.23 28.78 -23.50
N ALA A 81 -27.91 27.49 -23.61
CA ALA A 81 -28.47 26.49 -22.73
C ALA A 81 -27.62 26.49 -21.44
N SER A 82 -28.22 26.96 -20.36
CA SER A 82 -27.66 26.91 -19.01
C SER A 82 -27.19 25.48 -18.72
N VAL A 83 -25.86 25.33 -18.64
CA VAL A 83 -25.25 24.13 -18.06
C VAL A 83 -25.83 23.98 -16.66
N PRO A 84 -26.45 22.85 -16.31
CA PRO A 84 -26.89 22.61 -14.93
C PRO A 84 -25.65 22.74 -14.06
N ALA A 85 -25.70 23.61 -13.06
CA ALA A 85 -24.65 23.71 -12.04
C ALA A 85 -24.42 22.29 -11.50
N GLU A 86 -23.18 21.81 -11.54
CA GLU A 86 -22.82 20.58 -10.81
C GLU A 86 -23.40 20.69 -9.40
N PRO A 87 -24.09 19.64 -8.90
CA PRO A 87 -24.67 19.71 -7.57
C PRO A 87 -23.58 20.06 -6.59
N ALA A 88 -23.80 21.10 -5.81
CA ALA A 88 -22.88 21.55 -4.76
C ALA A 88 -22.47 20.34 -3.95
N GLN A 89 -21.18 20.01 -3.94
CA GLN A 89 -20.67 18.85 -3.23
C GLN A 89 -21.04 18.99 -1.76
N PRO A 90 -21.49 17.91 -1.09
CA PRO A 90 -21.86 17.99 0.32
C PRO A 90 -20.65 18.51 1.11
N THR A 91 -20.85 19.62 1.80
CA THR A 91 -19.85 20.15 2.74
C THR A 91 -19.60 19.07 3.78
N ILE A 92 -18.36 18.58 3.87
CA ILE A 92 -17.99 17.55 4.85
C ILE A 92 -18.16 18.19 6.23
N ALA A 93 -19.15 17.73 6.98
CA ALA A 93 -19.29 18.10 8.39
C ALA A 93 -18.29 17.27 9.22
N PHE A 94 -17.37 17.93 9.89
CA PHE A 94 -16.42 17.30 10.81
C PHE A 94 -17.06 17.13 12.17
N THR A 95 -16.73 16.04 12.88
CA THR A 95 -17.06 15.88 14.30
C THR A 95 -16.20 16.80 15.15
N ASP A 96 -16.60 17.04 16.40
CA ASP A 96 -15.81 17.88 17.34
C ASP A 96 -14.39 17.35 17.51
N GLU A 97 -14.20 16.02 17.60
CA GLU A 97 -12.87 15.39 17.64
C GLU A 97 -12.04 15.68 16.40
N GLN A 98 -12.66 15.59 15.22
CA GLN A 98 -12.00 15.86 13.94
C GLN A 98 -11.66 17.34 13.81
N GLN A 99 -12.58 18.23 14.20
CA GLN A 99 -12.37 19.67 14.16
C GLN A 99 -11.25 20.09 15.11
N ALA A 100 -11.20 19.53 16.33
CA ALA A 100 -10.13 19.80 17.28
C ALA A 100 -8.73 19.40 16.76
N VAL A 101 -8.64 18.35 15.93
CA VAL A 101 -7.40 17.97 15.25
C VAL A 101 -7.03 18.97 14.15
N ILE A 102 -8.00 19.39 13.36
CA ILE A 102 -7.80 20.37 12.28
C ILE A 102 -7.31 21.70 12.87
N ASP A 103 -7.87 22.10 14.02
CA ASP A 103 -7.63 23.39 14.66
C ASP A 103 -6.41 23.45 15.57
N LEU A 104 -5.72 22.33 15.78
CA LEU A 104 -4.52 22.32 16.62
C LEU A 104 -3.46 23.29 16.09
N ASP A 105 -2.70 23.87 17.04
CA ASP A 105 -1.60 24.80 16.78
C ASP A 105 -0.71 24.31 15.62
N PRO A 106 -0.49 25.16 14.58
CA PRO A 106 0.32 24.82 13.41
C PRO A 106 1.76 24.44 13.71
N THR A 107 2.32 24.93 14.82
CA THR A 107 3.73 24.72 15.18
C THR A 107 3.98 23.38 15.88
N GLN A 108 2.93 22.70 16.34
CA GLN A 108 3.05 21.46 17.08
C GLN A 108 3.11 20.23 16.16
N HIS A 109 3.99 19.30 16.50
CA HIS A 109 3.90 17.94 15.96
C HIS A 109 2.61 17.28 16.42
N LEU A 110 2.03 16.44 15.60
CA LEU A 110 0.74 15.83 15.85
C LEU A 110 0.75 14.33 15.46
N LEU A 111 0.24 13.49 16.34
CA LEU A 111 -0.11 12.10 16.04
C LEU A 111 -1.62 11.91 16.16
N VAL A 112 -2.28 11.64 15.03
CA VAL A 112 -3.70 11.30 14.98
C VAL A 112 -3.85 9.79 15.05
N ARG A 113 -4.39 9.29 16.14
CA ARG A 113 -4.71 7.88 16.32
C ARG A 113 -6.18 7.65 16.05
N GLY A 114 -6.51 6.63 15.29
CA GLY A 114 -7.92 6.32 15.03
C GLY A 114 -8.07 5.00 14.29
N GLN A 115 -9.20 4.37 14.53
CA GLN A 115 -9.55 3.11 13.87
C GLN A 115 -9.81 3.27 12.36
N ALA A 116 -9.99 2.14 11.68
CA ALA A 116 -10.41 2.12 10.29
C ALA A 116 -11.69 2.95 10.09
N GLY A 117 -11.66 3.88 9.13
CA GLY A 117 -12.85 4.70 8.80
C GLY A 117 -13.13 5.87 9.74
N SER A 118 -12.24 6.21 10.68
CA SER A 118 -12.40 7.40 11.53
C SER A 118 -12.14 8.74 10.81
N GLY A 119 -11.82 8.71 9.51
CA GLY A 119 -11.60 9.91 8.71
C GLY A 119 -10.20 10.50 8.81
N LYS A 120 -9.19 9.74 9.26
CA LYS A 120 -7.80 10.20 9.42
C LYS A 120 -7.25 10.95 8.21
N THR A 121 -7.32 10.35 7.04
CA THR A 121 -6.87 10.98 5.78
C THR A 121 -7.61 12.27 5.47
N THR A 122 -8.93 12.29 5.70
CA THR A 122 -9.78 13.47 5.46
C THR A 122 -9.42 14.61 6.43
N VAL A 123 -9.18 14.28 7.69
CA VAL A 123 -8.76 15.24 8.72
C VAL A 123 -7.37 15.80 8.42
N LEU A 124 -6.40 14.94 8.03
CA LEU A 124 -5.08 15.42 7.59
C LEU A 124 -5.18 16.33 6.37
N ALA A 125 -6.03 15.99 5.39
CA ALA A 125 -6.22 16.81 4.21
C ALA A 125 -6.86 18.18 4.56
N ALA A 126 -7.85 18.22 5.45
CA ALA A 126 -8.47 19.46 5.92
C ALA A 126 -7.47 20.31 6.72
N ARG A 127 -6.67 19.69 7.60
CA ARG A 127 -5.59 20.37 8.32
C ARG A 127 -4.55 20.94 7.37
N ALA A 128 -4.17 20.21 6.31
CA ALA A 128 -3.25 20.71 5.28
C ALA A 128 -3.79 21.99 4.64
N GLY A 129 -5.06 22.01 4.26
CA GLY A 129 -5.73 23.20 3.72
C GLY A 129 -5.69 24.40 4.68
N ARG A 130 -5.96 24.16 5.97
CA ARG A 130 -5.87 25.20 6.99
C ARG A 130 -4.45 25.75 7.15
N LEU A 131 -3.44 24.87 7.24
CA LEU A 131 -2.05 25.28 7.36
C LEU A 131 -1.62 26.14 6.17
N LEU A 132 -1.93 25.71 4.94
CA LEU A 132 -1.63 26.47 3.73
C LEU A 132 -2.33 27.82 3.68
N SER A 133 -3.59 27.89 4.11
CA SER A 133 -4.35 29.15 4.16
C SER A 133 -3.80 30.15 5.18
N ALA A 134 -3.12 29.66 6.21
CA ALA A 134 -2.49 30.50 7.24
C ALA A 134 -1.10 31.02 6.84
N MET A 135 -0.52 30.52 5.74
CA MET A 135 0.82 30.88 5.26
C MET A 135 0.74 31.74 4.01
N ALA A 136 1.42 32.90 4.02
CA ALA A 136 1.55 33.74 2.81
C ALA A 136 2.40 33.07 1.73
N LYS A 137 3.45 32.36 2.12
CA LYS A 137 4.29 31.48 1.32
C LYS A 137 4.73 30.34 2.21
N GLY A 138 4.34 29.12 1.91
CA GLY A 138 4.73 27.94 2.68
C GLY A 138 4.72 26.69 1.82
N SER A 139 5.51 25.71 2.20
CA SER A 139 5.63 24.44 1.52
C SER A 139 5.09 23.30 2.39
N LEU A 140 4.27 22.44 1.80
CA LEU A 140 3.70 21.27 2.47
C LEU A 140 3.97 20.00 1.68
N LEU A 141 4.56 19.00 2.35
CA LEU A 141 4.74 17.66 1.81
C LEU A 141 3.72 16.70 2.46
N PHE A 142 2.99 15.98 1.61
CA PHE A 142 2.09 14.91 2.05
C PHE A 142 2.64 13.56 1.59
N LEU A 143 3.14 12.78 2.53
CA LEU A 143 3.71 11.46 2.30
C LEU A 143 2.68 10.36 2.56
N THR A 144 2.66 9.39 1.67
CA THR A 144 1.84 8.18 1.81
C THR A 144 2.67 6.92 1.53
N TYR A 145 2.16 5.78 2.00
CA TYR A 145 2.81 4.50 1.72
C TYR A 145 2.65 4.06 0.26
N ASN A 146 1.50 4.30 -0.38
CA ASN A 146 1.19 3.79 -1.70
C ASN A 146 0.68 4.84 -2.69
N SER A 147 0.87 4.57 -3.99
CA SER A 147 0.49 5.47 -5.08
C SER A 147 -1.03 5.71 -5.22
N ALA A 148 -1.84 4.77 -4.75
CA ALA A 148 -3.29 4.87 -4.81
C ALA A 148 -3.81 5.93 -3.84
N LEU A 149 -3.26 5.95 -2.62
CA LEU A 149 -3.56 6.98 -1.62
C LEU A 149 -3.05 8.36 -2.09
N CYS A 150 -1.87 8.43 -2.72
CA CYS A 150 -1.39 9.63 -3.39
C CYS A 150 -2.41 10.22 -4.38
N ALA A 151 -2.96 9.37 -5.25
CA ALA A 151 -3.94 9.79 -6.25
C ALA A 151 -5.23 10.32 -5.60
N TYR A 152 -5.69 9.65 -4.53
CA TYR A 152 -6.86 10.08 -3.76
C TYR A 152 -6.63 11.45 -3.11
N VAL A 153 -5.54 11.63 -2.39
CA VAL A 153 -5.20 12.89 -1.71
C VAL A 153 -5.03 14.03 -2.71
N LYS A 154 -4.36 13.81 -3.85
CA LYS A 154 -4.24 14.77 -4.95
C LYS A 154 -5.61 15.19 -5.50
N LYS A 155 -6.55 14.24 -5.61
CA LYS A 155 -7.92 14.55 -6.05
C LYS A 155 -8.66 15.37 -4.99
N ALA A 156 -8.56 15.00 -3.72
CA ALA A 156 -9.21 15.72 -2.61
C ALA A 156 -8.71 17.17 -2.53
N PHE A 157 -7.41 17.42 -2.65
CA PHE A 157 -6.86 18.77 -2.67
C PHE A 157 -7.33 19.61 -3.87
N ARG A 158 -7.39 19.01 -5.06
CA ARG A 158 -7.92 19.69 -6.25
C ARG A 158 -9.39 20.07 -6.09
N GLN A 159 -10.20 19.16 -5.52
CA GLN A 159 -11.63 19.41 -5.27
C GLN A 159 -11.85 20.50 -4.21
N ALA A 160 -10.97 20.57 -3.21
CA ALA A 160 -10.99 21.63 -2.20
C ALA A 160 -10.48 22.99 -2.71
N GLY A 161 -10.15 23.11 -4.01
CA GLY A 161 -9.66 24.36 -4.60
C GLY A 161 -8.27 24.78 -4.14
N MET A 162 -7.54 23.89 -3.48
CA MET A 162 -6.15 24.14 -3.06
C MET A 162 -5.25 24.16 -4.29
N LYS A 163 -4.90 25.36 -4.74
CA LYS A 163 -4.00 25.61 -5.87
C LYS A 163 -2.58 25.79 -5.34
N GLY A 164 -1.65 24.98 -5.84
CA GLY A 164 -0.20 25.15 -5.65
C GLY A 164 0.32 24.40 -4.42
N GLU A 165 1.52 24.43 -4.14
CA GLU A 165 2.46 24.14 -3.07
C GLU A 165 2.22 22.92 -2.13
N VAL A 166 1.26 22.02 -2.44
CA VAL A 166 1.18 20.70 -1.80
C VAL A 166 1.89 19.68 -2.66
N ASP A 167 3.03 19.23 -2.20
CA ASP A 167 3.72 18.09 -2.82
C ASP A 167 3.19 16.79 -2.23
N VAL A 168 2.42 16.03 -3.01
CA VAL A 168 1.86 14.74 -2.56
C VAL A 168 2.59 13.61 -3.25
N ARG A 169 3.32 12.80 -2.48
CA ARG A 169 4.15 11.70 -2.99
C ARG A 169 4.07 10.45 -2.13
N THR A 170 4.49 9.33 -2.72
CA THR A 170 4.91 8.19 -1.90
C THR A 170 6.29 8.47 -1.30
N PHE A 171 6.59 7.82 -0.16
CA PHE A 171 7.92 7.96 0.43
C PHE A 171 9.03 7.51 -0.54
N HIS A 172 8.83 6.44 -1.29
CA HIS A 172 9.77 5.96 -2.31
C HIS A 172 10.08 7.02 -3.39
N ASP A 173 9.05 7.64 -3.93
CA ASP A 173 9.23 8.63 -4.99
C ASP A 173 9.89 9.90 -4.46
N TRP A 174 9.51 10.36 -3.26
CA TRP A 174 10.11 11.51 -2.61
C TRP A 174 11.59 11.25 -2.27
N SER A 175 11.89 10.11 -1.61
CA SER A 175 13.25 9.73 -1.21
C SER A 175 14.19 9.68 -2.42
N ARG A 176 13.78 8.97 -3.48
CA ARG A 176 14.56 8.87 -4.71
C ARG A 176 14.81 10.23 -5.36
N SER A 177 13.77 11.05 -5.52
CA SER A 177 13.90 12.35 -6.19
C SER A 177 14.78 13.31 -5.39
N THR A 178 14.69 13.27 -4.07
CA THR A 178 15.50 14.08 -3.17
C THR A 178 16.98 13.64 -3.22
N ALA A 179 17.26 12.34 -3.12
CA ALA A 179 18.62 11.83 -3.24
C ALA A 179 19.26 12.20 -4.59
N LYS A 180 18.50 12.07 -5.68
CA LYS A 180 18.96 12.49 -7.01
C LYS A 180 19.25 13.99 -7.08
N ALA A 181 18.38 14.83 -6.49
CA ALA A 181 18.58 16.28 -6.44
C ALA A 181 19.82 16.68 -5.59
N MET A 182 20.16 15.85 -4.61
CA MET A 182 21.40 15.96 -3.80
C MET A 182 22.66 15.44 -4.53
N GLY A 183 22.55 15.05 -5.80
CA GLY A 183 23.66 14.60 -6.62
C GLY A 183 23.97 13.10 -6.51
N PHE A 184 23.09 12.30 -5.90
CA PHE A 184 23.29 10.86 -5.83
C PHE A 184 22.91 10.19 -7.15
N GLU A 185 23.83 9.43 -7.71
CA GLU A 185 23.55 8.62 -8.88
C GLU A 185 22.81 7.35 -8.46
N PHE A 186 21.65 7.15 -9.06
CA PHE A 186 20.76 6.03 -8.80
C PHE A 186 20.37 5.36 -10.12
N THR A 187 20.69 4.08 -10.26
CA THR A 187 20.46 3.31 -11.49
C THR A 187 19.10 2.59 -11.49
N GLY A 188 18.60 2.15 -10.34
CA GLY A 188 17.30 1.48 -10.26
C GLY A 188 17.00 0.83 -8.91
N TRP A 189 15.75 0.38 -8.78
CA TRP A 189 15.31 -0.43 -7.64
C TRP A 189 15.54 -1.90 -7.88
N VAL A 190 15.98 -2.60 -6.84
CA VAL A 190 16.05 -4.06 -6.80
C VAL A 190 14.87 -4.60 -6.02
N ASP A 191 14.09 -5.47 -6.62
CA ASP A 191 12.93 -6.12 -6.00
C ASP A 191 12.71 -7.55 -6.48
N GLY A 192 11.79 -8.25 -5.83
CA GLY A 192 11.24 -9.52 -6.26
C GLY A 192 12.29 -10.52 -6.76
N LYS A 193 12.22 -10.91 -8.05
CA LYS A 193 13.11 -11.92 -8.63
C LYS A 193 14.57 -11.47 -8.67
N ALA A 194 14.84 -10.22 -9.04
CA ALA A 194 16.20 -9.69 -9.13
C ALA A 194 16.90 -9.74 -7.76
N ARG A 195 16.18 -9.36 -6.70
CA ARG A 195 16.65 -9.48 -5.32
C ARG A 195 16.90 -10.94 -4.92
N GLY A 196 15.96 -11.83 -5.20
CA GLY A 196 16.10 -13.26 -4.88
C GLY A 196 17.30 -13.91 -5.57
N ASP A 197 17.50 -13.65 -6.87
CA ASP A 197 18.63 -14.18 -7.64
C ASP A 197 19.96 -13.67 -7.08
N GLN A 198 20.04 -12.38 -6.68
CA GLN A 198 21.25 -11.81 -6.09
C GLN A 198 21.53 -12.38 -4.68
N LEU A 199 20.52 -12.44 -3.82
CA LEU A 199 20.67 -13.03 -2.48
C LEU A 199 21.14 -14.48 -2.54
N LYS A 200 20.62 -15.27 -3.49
CA LYS A 200 21.08 -16.65 -3.69
C LYS A 200 22.59 -16.72 -3.99
N ARG A 201 23.09 -15.78 -4.79
CA ARG A 201 24.53 -15.69 -5.11
C ARG A 201 25.35 -15.31 -3.90
N LEU A 202 24.94 -14.25 -3.17
CA LEU A 202 25.67 -13.74 -2.02
C LEU A 202 25.65 -14.69 -0.82
N VAL A 203 24.54 -15.40 -0.60
CA VAL A 203 24.49 -16.46 0.42
C VAL A 203 25.53 -17.55 0.12
N LYS A 204 25.69 -17.93 -1.16
CA LYS A 204 26.72 -18.90 -1.56
C LYS A 204 28.13 -18.33 -1.40
N GLU A 205 28.35 -17.08 -1.73
CA GLU A 205 29.63 -16.37 -1.55
C GLU A 205 30.01 -16.32 -0.07
N ALA A 206 29.08 -15.99 0.82
CA ALA A 206 29.27 -16.04 2.26
C ALA A 206 29.62 -17.47 2.76
N GLU A 207 29.03 -18.52 2.15
CA GLU A 207 29.40 -19.91 2.47
C GLU A 207 30.85 -20.22 2.12
N GLU A 208 31.31 -19.74 0.99
CA GLU A 208 32.70 -19.93 0.55
C GLU A 208 33.70 -19.20 1.48
N GLU A 209 33.29 -18.08 2.06
CA GLU A 209 34.10 -17.26 2.95
C GLU A 209 34.14 -17.78 4.40
N VAL A 210 32.96 -18.08 4.99
CA VAL A 210 32.85 -18.42 6.41
C VAL A 210 32.64 -19.92 6.69
N GLY A 211 32.46 -20.73 5.64
CA GLY A 211 32.20 -22.17 5.72
C GLY A 211 30.70 -22.51 5.74
N SER A 212 30.41 -23.83 5.70
CA SER A 212 29.04 -24.33 5.64
C SER A 212 28.24 -23.95 6.87
N HIS A 213 27.03 -23.41 6.65
CA HIS A 213 26.14 -22.95 7.71
C HIS A 213 24.73 -23.51 7.51
N ARG A 214 23.98 -23.78 8.59
CA ARG A 214 22.64 -24.37 8.52
C ARG A 214 21.61 -23.53 7.75
N LEU A 215 21.83 -22.20 7.64
CA LEU A 215 20.93 -21.29 6.94
C LEU A 215 20.97 -21.42 5.40
N PHE A 216 21.80 -22.30 4.84
CA PHE A 216 21.82 -22.64 3.42
C PHE A 216 20.69 -23.57 3.00
N ASP A 217 20.29 -24.48 3.89
CA ASP A 217 19.26 -25.49 3.60
C ASP A 217 18.28 -25.56 4.77
N LEU A 218 17.52 -24.48 4.95
CA LEU A 218 16.51 -24.39 5.99
C LEU A 218 15.26 -25.18 5.57
N LYS A 219 15.11 -26.38 6.09
CA LYS A 219 13.91 -27.20 5.88
C LYS A 219 12.65 -26.55 6.44
N GLU A 220 12.80 -25.71 7.47
CA GLU A 220 11.75 -24.94 8.13
C GLU A 220 11.28 -23.75 7.28
N ALA A 221 12.04 -23.32 6.28
CA ALA A 221 11.69 -22.24 5.38
C ALA A 221 11.36 -22.77 3.97
N PRO A 222 10.10 -23.12 3.67
CA PRO A 222 9.70 -23.63 2.34
C PRO A 222 10.00 -22.65 1.19
N ASP A 223 10.07 -21.37 1.49
CA ASP A 223 10.55 -20.29 0.60
C ASP A 223 11.80 -19.65 1.21
N LEU A 224 12.93 -20.30 1.04
CA LEU A 224 14.21 -19.85 1.61
C LEU A 224 14.64 -18.49 1.08
N LEU A 225 14.44 -18.22 -0.21
CA LEU A 225 14.79 -16.92 -0.79
C LEU A 225 13.88 -15.80 -0.31
N GLY A 226 12.59 -16.09 -0.14
CA GLY A 226 11.65 -15.17 0.51
C GLY A 226 12.06 -14.87 1.95
N TRP A 227 12.45 -15.89 2.71
CA TRP A 227 12.93 -15.71 4.08
C TRP A 227 14.17 -14.79 4.16
N TRP A 228 15.17 -15.02 3.29
CA TRP A 228 16.34 -14.16 3.19
C TRP A 228 15.99 -12.71 2.82
N GLY A 229 15.11 -12.54 1.82
CA GLY A 229 14.64 -11.23 1.40
C GLY A 229 13.98 -10.46 2.53
N ASP A 230 13.13 -11.15 3.29
CA ASP A 230 12.45 -10.55 4.44
C ASP A 230 13.42 -10.22 5.59
N GLU A 231 14.46 -11.04 5.83
CA GLU A 231 15.44 -10.77 6.88
C GLU A 231 16.27 -9.52 6.55
N ILE A 232 16.71 -9.40 5.32
CA ILE A 232 17.45 -8.22 4.84
C ILE A 232 16.55 -6.97 4.90
N ALA A 233 15.29 -7.07 4.45
CA ALA A 233 14.34 -5.96 4.53
C ALA A 233 14.10 -5.52 5.99
N TRP A 234 14.04 -6.48 6.92
CA TRP A 234 13.90 -6.17 8.34
C TRP A 234 15.12 -5.41 8.89
N LEU A 235 16.34 -5.83 8.54
CA LEU A 235 17.57 -5.14 8.94
C LEU A 235 17.58 -3.69 8.45
N PHE A 236 17.21 -3.46 7.20
CA PHE A 236 17.05 -2.12 6.63
C PHE A 236 15.97 -1.31 7.37
N GLY A 237 14.80 -1.90 7.58
CA GLY A 237 13.68 -1.25 8.24
C GLY A 237 13.99 -0.84 9.68
N GLN A 238 14.79 -1.64 10.41
CA GLN A 238 15.24 -1.34 11.76
C GLN A 238 16.42 -0.36 11.79
N HIS A 239 17.00 -0.02 10.66
CA HIS A 239 18.22 0.78 10.54
C HIS A 239 19.34 0.21 11.41
N VAL A 240 19.61 -1.07 11.22
CA VAL A 240 20.73 -1.74 11.90
C VAL A 240 21.99 -1.49 11.09
N THR A 241 22.95 -0.77 11.65
CA THR A 241 24.17 -0.32 10.95
C THR A 241 25.44 -0.95 11.48
N ARG A 242 25.37 -1.75 12.56
CA ARG A 242 26.52 -2.45 13.15
C ARG A 242 26.12 -3.83 13.61
N LEU A 243 27.06 -4.76 13.54
CA LEU A 243 26.86 -6.14 13.99
C LEU A 243 26.43 -6.21 15.47
N GLU A 244 27.06 -5.39 16.35
CA GLU A 244 26.76 -5.37 17.78
C GLU A 244 25.28 -5.01 18.03
N ASP A 245 24.75 -4.03 17.27
CA ASP A 245 23.35 -3.63 17.37
C ASP A 245 22.43 -4.76 16.91
N TYR A 246 22.80 -5.50 15.85
CA TYR A 246 22.04 -6.67 15.38
C TYR A 246 22.07 -7.82 16.41
N LEU A 247 23.21 -8.05 17.05
CA LEU A 247 23.32 -9.08 18.07
C LEU A 247 22.50 -8.76 19.32
N ALA A 248 22.34 -7.46 19.65
CA ALA A 248 21.62 -6.99 20.83
C ALA A 248 20.12 -6.76 20.60
N VAL A 249 19.69 -6.46 19.36
CA VAL A 249 18.30 -6.09 19.09
C VAL A 249 17.35 -7.27 19.26
N GLU A 250 16.18 -7.01 19.85
CA GLU A 250 15.09 -7.97 19.86
C GLU A 250 14.50 -8.13 18.45
N ARG A 251 14.52 -9.36 17.94
CA ARG A 251 14.10 -9.67 16.56
C ARG A 251 12.57 -9.79 16.44
N THR A 252 11.88 -8.70 16.75
CA THR A 252 10.42 -8.63 16.73
C THR A 252 9.86 -8.51 15.31
N GLY A 253 8.77 -9.18 15.01
CA GLY A 253 8.03 -9.04 13.75
C GLY A 253 8.52 -9.90 12.59
N ARG A 254 9.52 -10.75 12.82
CA ARG A 254 10.08 -11.65 11.79
C ARG A 254 9.43 -13.04 11.76
N GLY A 255 8.46 -13.28 12.64
CA GLY A 255 8.01 -14.65 12.86
C GLY A 255 9.15 -15.53 13.38
N THR A 256 8.83 -16.74 13.74
CA THR A 256 9.74 -17.62 14.48
C THR A 256 9.83 -18.99 13.87
N ALA A 257 9.24 -19.17 12.69
CA ALA A 257 9.41 -20.41 11.92
C ALA A 257 10.88 -20.83 11.77
N VAL A 258 11.79 -19.84 11.79
CA VAL A 258 13.24 -20.08 11.83
C VAL A 258 13.81 -19.42 13.07
N ARG A 259 14.18 -20.23 14.08
CA ARG A 259 14.94 -19.75 15.24
C ARG A 259 16.32 -19.27 14.78
N VAL A 260 16.62 -18.01 15.04
CA VAL A 260 17.88 -17.38 14.68
C VAL A 260 18.75 -17.20 15.94
N THR A 261 19.84 -17.95 16.02
CA THR A 261 20.83 -17.88 17.10
C THR A 261 21.79 -16.71 16.92
N GLN A 262 22.67 -16.46 17.91
CA GLN A 262 23.72 -15.45 17.78
C GLN A 262 24.73 -15.76 16.66
N GLU A 263 25.01 -17.04 16.43
CA GLU A 263 25.86 -17.51 15.34
C GLU A 263 25.20 -17.28 13.98
N ASP A 264 23.90 -17.62 13.88
CA ASP A 264 23.11 -17.32 12.68
C ASP A 264 23.09 -15.83 12.35
N ARG A 265 22.99 -14.96 13.37
CA ARG A 265 23.01 -13.51 13.17
C ARG A 265 24.34 -13.02 12.59
N ARG A 266 25.47 -13.62 13.00
CA ARG A 266 26.78 -13.27 12.42
C ARG A 266 26.85 -13.65 10.94
N PHE A 267 26.32 -14.82 10.61
CA PHE A 267 26.26 -15.26 9.22
C PHE A 267 25.29 -14.40 8.38
N ILE A 268 24.11 -14.10 8.91
CA ILE A 268 23.14 -13.19 8.26
C ILE A 268 23.80 -11.80 8.04
N TRP A 269 24.57 -11.33 9.00
CA TRP A 269 25.26 -10.05 8.90
C TRP A 269 26.29 -10.04 7.77
N CYS A 270 27.06 -11.10 7.59
CA CYS A 270 28.00 -11.25 6.47
C CYS A 270 27.24 -11.12 5.12
N VAL A 271 26.14 -11.85 4.95
CA VAL A 271 25.31 -11.74 3.73
C VAL A 271 24.73 -10.33 3.57
N TYR A 272 24.36 -9.67 4.66
CA TYR A 272 23.83 -8.30 4.65
C TYR A 272 24.91 -7.28 4.21
N GLU A 273 26.13 -7.40 4.69
CA GLU A 273 27.25 -6.56 4.27
C GLU A 273 27.56 -6.74 2.78
N LEU A 274 27.70 -7.99 2.31
CA LEU A 274 27.87 -8.30 0.88
C LEU A 274 26.74 -7.73 0.01
N TYR A 275 25.48 -7.76 0.52
CA TYR A 275 24.34 -7.20 -0.21
C TYR A 275 24.38 -5.67 -0.26
N GLN A 276 24.80 -5.00 0.81
CA GLN A 276 24.98 -3.55 0.83
C GLN A 276 26.11 -3.11 -0.11
N GLU A 277 27.27 -3.78 -0.09
CA GLU A 277 28.38 -3.54 -1.00
C GLU A 277 27.96 -3.67 -2.46
N TRP A 278 27.22 -4.73 -2.78
CA TRP A 278 26.70 -4.93 -4.14
C TRP A 278 25.72 -3.82 -4.56
N LEU A 279 24.83 -3.35 -3.68
CA LEU A 279 23.94 -2.22 -3.97
C LEU A 279 24.74 -0.94 -4.24
N GLU A 280 25.80 -0.69 -3.49
CA GLU A 280 26.68 0.48 -3.67
C GLU A 280 27.45 0.41 -4.98
N GLU A 281 28.09 -0.71 -5.29
CA GLU A 281 28.83 -0.94 -6.53
C GLU A 281 27.95 -0.76 -7.78
N THR A 282 26.72 -1.26 -7.73
CA THR A 282 25.77 -1.19 -8.84
C THR A 282 25.00 0.13 -8.87
N ARG A 283 25.14 0.97 -7.83
CA ARG A 283 24.36 2.21 -7.63
C ARG A 283 22.86 1.95 -7.66
N GLN A 284 22.47 0.79 -7.12
CA GLN A 284 21.07 0.39 -6.97
C GLN A 284 20.62 0.55 -5.51
N GLU A 285 19.31 0.51 -5.29
CA GLU A 285 18.76 0.51 -3.94
C GLU A 285 17.69 -0.58 -3.84
N ASP A 286 17.58 -1.20 -2.68
CA ASP A 286 16.53 -2.17 -2.41
C ASP A 286 15.18 -1.46 -2.30
N TYR A 287 14.14 -2.02 -2.96
CA TYR A 287 12.80 -1.44 -2.94
C TYR A 287 12.22 -1.35 -1.52
N ASP A 288 12.58 -2.28 -0.64
CA ASP A 288 12.14 -2.27 0.76
C ASP A 288 12.98 -1.35 1.66
N ASN A 289 14.03 -0.70 1.09
CA ASN A 289 14.89 0.27 1.78
C ASN A 289 14.88 1.68 1.16
N PRO A 290 13.73 2.31 0.91
CA PRO A 290 13.71 3.63 0.26
C PRO A 290 14.32 4.75 1.11
N ALA A 291 14.55 4.52 2.40
CA ALA A 291 15.23 5.45 3.30
C ALA A 291 16.76 5.31 3.27
N GLY A 292 17.28 4.14 2.89
CA GLY A 292 18.72 3.83 3.00
C GLY A 292 19.59 4.80 2.26
N LEU A 293 19.22 5.13 1.02
CA LEU A 293 19.95 6.10 0.20
C LEU A 293 20.06 7.48 0.88
N LEU A 294 18.95 8.01 1.39
CA LEU A 294 18.96 9.30 2.09
C LEU A 294 19.72 9.23 3.42
N LEU A 295 19.60 8.14 4.17
CA LEU A 295 20.33 7.98 5.43
C LEU A 295 21.84 8.00 5.21
N ARG A 296 22.36 7.32 4.16
CA ARG A 296 23.77 7.39 3.78
C ARG A 296 24.19 8.82 3.48
N VAL A 297 23.45 9.52 2.60
CA VAL A 297 23.72 10.93 2.27
C VAL A 297 23.72 11.84 3.50
N LEU A 298 22.77 11.63 4.41
CA LEU A 298 22.68 12.42 5.64
C LEU A 298 23.87 12.14 6.57
N MET A 299 24.32 10.89 6.68
CA MET A 299 25.51 10.53 7.48
C MET A 299 26.76 11.21 6.94
N GLU A 300 26.97 11.22 5.62
CA GLU A 300 28.12 11.88 4.98
C GLU A 300 28.10 13.42 5.16
N ARG A 301 26.93 14.02 5.29
CA ARG A 301 26.73 15.48 5.36
C ARG A 301 26.44 16.03 6.76
N GLY A 302 26.77 15.31 7.80
CA GLY A 302 26.63 15.76 9.19
C GLY A 302 25.24 15.53 9.79
N GLY A 303 24.43 14.68 9.17
CA GLY A 303 23.21 14.15 9.78
C GLY A 303 21.92 14.92 9.51
N ASP A 304 21.95 16.10 8.87
CA ASP A 304 20.77 16.92 8.62
C ASP A 304 20.44 17.10 7.13
N LEU A 305 19.13 17.17 6.82
CA LEU A 305 18.66 17.43 5.47
C LEU A 305 18.89 18.91 5.13
N PRO A 306 19.54 19.25 3.98
CA PRO A 306 19.69 20.63 3.55
C PRO A 306 18.36 21.36 3.45
N ASN A 307 18.37 22.66 3.76
CA ASN A 307 17.14 23.43 3.93
C ASN A 307 16.29 23.51 2.66
N GLU A 308 16.90 23.45 1.47
CA GLU A 308 16.21 23.43 0.19
C GLU A 308 15.35 22.17 -0.05
N TYR A 309 15.64 21.07 0.66
CA TYR A 309 14.86 19.82 0.58
C TYR A 309 13.88 19.64 1.74
N ARG A 310 13.79 20.62 2.64
CA ARG A 310 12.87 20.62 3.78
C ARG A 310 11.59 21.37 3.43
N TYR A 311 10.51 20.98 4.10
CA TYR A 311 9.19 21.60 3.98
C TYR A 311 8.80 22.24 5.31
N ASP A 312 7.96 23.28 5.27
CA ASP A 312 7.47 23.90 6.49
C ASP A 312 6.60 22.91 7.28
N HIS A 313 5.69 22.26 6.59
CA HIS A 313 4.86 21.23 7.18
C HIS A 313 4.97 19.90 6.44
N VAL A 314 4.99 18.81 7.19
CA VAL A 314 4.99 17.45 6.65
C VAL A 314 3.80 16.69 7.20
N MET A 315 3.09 15.99 6.33
CA MET A 315 2.00 15.09 6.69
C MET A 315 2.33 13.66 6.28
N ILE A 316 2.07 12.72 7.17
CA ILE A 316 2.25 11.29 6.90
C ILE A 316 0.96 10.56 7.22
N ASP A 317 0.34 9.97 6.20
CA ASP A 317 -0.80 9.09 6.40
C ASP A 317 -0.38 7.62 6.41
N GLU A 318 -1.13 6.78 7.11
CA GLU A 318 -0.83 5.37 7.36
C GLU A 318 0.56 5.16 7.97
N VAL A 319 0.91 6.00 8.96
CA VAL A 319 2.26 5.98 9.58
C VAL A 319 2.63 4.64 10.21
N GLN A 320 1.65 3.77 10.52
CA GLN A 320 1.90 2.41 10.98
C GLN A 320 2.60 1.53 9.92
N ASP A 321 2.66 1.96 8.66
CA ASP A 321 3.34 1.25 7.57
C ASP A 321 4.77 1.73 7.34
N PHE A 322 5.18 2.77 8.06
CA PHE A 322 6.54 3.31 7.99
C PHE A 322 7.46 2.55 8.95
N ASP A 323 8.59 2.11 8.46
CA ASP A 323 9.63 1.51 9.28
C ASP A 323 10.44 2.57 10.03
N LYS A 324 11.25 2.11 11.00
CA LYS A 324 12.12 3.00 11.79
C LYS A 324 13.02 3.85 10.90
N SER A 325 13.66 3.25 9.88
CA SER A 325 14.51 3.96 8.93
C SER A 325 13.78 5.09 8.19
N TRP A 326 12.54 4.86 7.78
CA TRP A 326 11.72 5.87 7.12
C TRP A 326 11.38 7.03 8.06
N LEU A 327 11.06 6.73 9.31
CA LEU A 327 10.73 7.75 10.31
C LEU A 327 11.95 8.58 10.73
N LEU A 328 13.15 7.98 10.77
CA LEU A 328 14.39 8.71 11.00
C LEU A 328 14.62 9.79 9.92
N VAL A 329 14.33 9.47 8.66
CA VAL A 329 14.37 10.44 7.57
C VAL A 329 13.22 11.44 7.69
N ALA A 330 11.99 10.96 7.89
CA ALA A 330 10.79 11.80 7.97
C ALA A 330 10.87 12.85 9.08
N ALA A 331 11.51 12.54 10.21
CA ALA A 331 11.72 13.47 11.32
C ALA A 331 12.60 14.68 10.95
N LYS A 332 13.41 14.57 9.90
CA LYS A 332 14.34 15.63 9.46
C LYS A 332 13.76 16.55 8.38
N ILE A 333 12.60 16.19 7.82
CA ILE A 333 12.00 16.94 6.71
C ILE A 333 11.32 18.26 7.17
N PRO A 334 10.53 18.29 8.28
CA PRO A 334 9.79 19.48 8.65
C PRO A 334 10.69 20.59 9.19
N ARG A 335 10.42 21.84 8.80
CA ARG A 335 10.98 23.03 9.44
C ARG A 335 10.13 23.45 10.64
N VAL A 336 8.81 23.28 10.56
CA VAL A 336 7.84 23.74 11.56
C VAL A 336 7.15 22.56 12.24
N SER A 337 6.37 21.77 11.52
CA SER A 337 5.61 20.67 12.14
C SER A 337 5.45 19.43 11.29
N LEU A 338 5.32 18.29 11.99
CA LEU A 338 5.02 16.97 11.44
C LEU A 338 3.65 16.52 11.98
N SER A 339 2.71 16.28 11.08
CA SER A 339 1.40 15.70 11.39
C SER A 339 1.31 14.28 10.84
N MET A 340 1.10 13.32 11.70
CA MET A 340 1.05 11.90 11.34
C MET A 340 -0.32 11.33 11.67
N ALA A 341 -0.82 10.40 10.85
CA ALA A 341 -2.03 9.65 11.16
C ALA A 341 -1.81 8.14 10.97
N GLY A 342 -2.40 7.35 11.86
CA GLY A 342 -2.28 5.90 11.80
C GLY A 342 -3.30 5.15 12.66
N ASP A 343 -3.39 3.84 12.37
CA ASP A 343 -4.22 2.89 13.10
C ASP A 343 -3.34 1.74 13.62
N MET A 344 -3.09 1.72 14.91
CA MET A 344 -2.23 0.70 15.51
C MET A 344 -2.86 -0.70 15.45
N ALA A 345 -4.19 -0.82 15.42
CA ALA A 345 -4.86 -2.10 15.25
C ALA A 345 -4.63 -2.70 13.84
N GLN A 346 -4.35 -1.86 12.84
CA GLN A 346 -4.02 -2.30 11.48
C GLN A 346 -2.52 -2.53 11.25
N LYS A 347 -1.71 -2.45 12.29
CA LYS A 347 -0.28 -2.73 12.22
C LYS A 347 -0.05 -4.23 12.04
N ILE A 348 0.09 -4.64 10.79
CA ILE A 348 0.35 -6.05 10.42
C ILE A 348 1.82 -6.43 10.69
N TYR A 349 2.72 -5.43 10.73
CA TYR A 349 4.14 -5.64 10.99
C TYR A 349 4.51 -5.08 12.36
N ARG A 350 5.30 -5.83 13.13
CA ARG A 350 5.76 -5.40 14.45
C ARG A 350 6.84 -4.33 14.31
N ARG A 351 6.78 -3.31 15.17
CA ARG A 351 7.81 -2.28 15.28
C ARG A 351 8.47 -2.33 16.65
N SER A 352 9.78 -2.20 16.66
CA SER A 352 10.62 -2.18 17.86
C SER A 352 11.18 -0.77 18.15
N PHE A 353 10.40 0.29 17.91
CA PHE A 353 10.85 1.65 18.19
C PHE A 353 9.81 2.45 18.98
N THR A 354 10.27 3.44 19.72
CA THR A 354 9.43 4.50 20.31
C THR A 354 9.53 5.76 19.45
N TRP A 355 8.51 6.60 19.47
CA TRP A 355 8.53 7.88 18.74
C TRP A 355 9.75 8.74 19.10
N THR A 356 10.12 8.76 20.38
CA THR A 356 11.30 9.49 20.87
C THR A 356 12.61 8.93 20.28
N SER A 357 12.72 7.60 20.09
CA SER A 357 13.93 7.00 19.54
C SER A 357 14.15 7.30 18.06
N VAL A 358 13.14 7.79 17.36
CA VAL A 358 13.24 8.28 15.96
C VAL A 358 13.23 9.81 15.88
N GLY A 359 13.39 10.50 17.01
CA GLY A 359 13.45 11.96 17.06
C GLY A 359 12.10 12.68 16.98
N ILE A 360 10.98 11.95 17.12
CA ILE A 360 9.63 12.51 16.99
C ILE A 360 9.00 12.65 18.39
N GLN A 361 8.65 13.88 18.78
CA GLN A 361 8.02 14.17 20.06
C GLN A 361 6.51 14.34 19.89
N VAL A 362 5.74 13.34 20.33
CA VAL A 362 4.26 13.35 20.28
C VAL A 362 3.61 13.34 21.68
N GLN A 363 4.38 13.60 22.73
CA GLN A 363 3.90 13.71 24.11
C GLN A 363 3.34 15.12 24.40
N GLY A 364 2.71 15.31 25.58
CA GLY A 364 2.24 16.62 26.02
C GLY A 364 1.03 17.14 25.24
N GLY A 365 0.04 16.30 24.96
CA GLY A 365 -1.20 16.70 24.28
C GLY A 365 -1.09 16.75 22.75
N ARG A 366 0.04 16.32 22.17
CA ARG A 366 0.27 16.26 20.72
C ARG A 366 -0.28 14.98 20.06
N SER A 367 -0.79 14.05 20.86
CA SER A 367 -1.50 12.88 20.39
C SER A 367 -3.00 13.09 20.52
N ARG A 368 -3.74 12.91 19.43
CA ARG A 368 -5.19 13.06 19.37
C ARG A 368 -5.82 11.75 18.92
N ARG A 369 -7.00 11.47 19.45
CA ARG A 369 -7.76 10.28 19.15
C ARG A 369 -8.97 10.63 18.29
N LEU A 370 -9.25 9.81 17.27
CA LEU A 370 -10.50 9.79 16.54
C LEU A 370 -11.19 8.46 16.86
N SER A 371 -12.23 8.51 17.65
CA SER A 371 -12.88 7.32 18.21
C SER A 371 -13.97 6.75 17.29
N ALA A 372 -14.73 7.61 16.58
CA ALA A 372 -15.83 7.18 15.74
C ALA A 372 -15.36 6.55 14.42
N SER A 373 -15.98 5.43 14.01
CA SER A 373 -15.84 4.86 12.68
C SER A 373 -17.05 5.22 11.83
N HIS A 374 -16.81 5.75 10.65
CA HIS A 374 -17.85 6.12 9.68
C HIS A 374 -17.89 5.15 8.48
N ARG A 375 -17.06 4.11 8.48
CA ARG A 375 -16.86 3.23 7.33
C ARG A 375 -17.75 1.99 7.37
N THR A 376 -17.55 1.17 8.39
CA THR A 376 -18.18 -0.14 8.50
C THR A 376 -19.47 -0.08 9.32
N THR A 377 -20.21 -1.17 9.35
CA THR A 377 -21.43 -1.30 10.15
C THR A 377 -21.12 -1.78 11.57
N ARG A 378 -22.07 -1.57 12.50
CA ARG A 378 -21.95 -2.03 13.89
C ARG A 378 -21.75 -3.56 13.93
N GLN A 379 -22.55 -4.30 13.16
CA GLN A 379 -22.52 -5.77 13.14
C GLN A 379 -21.17 -6.33 12.66
N VAL A 380 -20.55 -5.68 11.68
CA VAL A 380 -19.21 -6.06 11.22
C VAL A 380 -18.15 -5.75 12.29
N MET A 381 -18.28 -4.61 12.99
CA MET A 381 -17.35 -4.23 14.03
C MET A 381 -17.48 -5.14 15.26
N ASP A 382 -18.71 -5.51 15.64
CA ASP A 382 -18.95 -6.41 16.78
C ASP A 382 -18.21 -7.76 16.60
N VAL A 383 -18.18 -8.33 15.39
CA VAL A 383 -17.39 -9.55 15.08
C VAL A 383 -15.89 -9.25 15.03
N ALA A 384 -15.50 -8.11 14.45
CA ALA A 384 -14.08 -7.76 14.30
C ALA A 384 -13.38 -7.54 15.66
N GLU A 385 -14.08 -7.01 16.66
CA GLU A 385 -13.53 -6.79 18.01
C GLU A 385 -13.06 -8.10 18.66
N TYR A 386 -13.75 -9.22 18.45
CA TYR A 386 -13.32 -10.52 18.97
C TYR A 386 -11.97 -10.98 18.40
N LEU A 387 -11.64 -10.60 17.16
CA LEU A 387 -10.33 -10.89 16.57
C LEU A 387 -9.19 -10.15 17.27
N LEU A 388 -9.47 -9.03 17.95
CA LEU A 388 -8.48 -8.27 18.71
C LEU A 388 -8.52 -8.57 20.21
N ALA A 389 -9.52 -9.28 20.72
CA ALA A 389 -9.63 -9.64 22.13
C ALA A 389 -8.41 -10.47 22.57
N GLY A 390 -7.74 -10.07 23.64
CA GLY A 390 -6.51 -10.72 24.12
C GLY A 390 -5.29 -10.57 23.17
N ASN A 391 -5.35 -9.65 22.20
CA ASN A 391 -4.23 -9.41 21.30
C ASN A 391 -3.23 -8.42 21.92
N ASP A 392 -1.92 -8.66 21.74
CA ASP A 392 -0.83 -7.81 22.24
C ASP A 392 -0.94 -6.34 21.79
N VAL A 393 -1.62 -6.07 20.68
CA VAL A 393 -1.85 -4.71 20.20
C VAL A 393 -2.72 -3.89 21.17
N THR A 394 -3.59 -4.53 21.95
CA THR A 394 -4.48 -3.84 22.90
C THR A 394 -3.72 -3.30 24.12
N GLU A 395 -2.53 -3.82 24.39
CA GLU A 395 -1.63 -3.36 25.47
C GLU A 395 -0.76 -2.16 25.02
N ASN A 396 -0.75 -1.84 23.73
CA ASN A 396 0.05 -0.74 23.20
C ASN A 396 -0.54 0.61 23.60
N VAL A 397 0.29 1.52 24.14
CA VAL A 397 -0.09 2.88 24.54
C VAL A 397 -0.75 3.68 23.40
N ASP A 398 -0.40 3.37 22.16
CA ASP A 398 -0.96 4.03 20.99
C ASP A 398 -2.23 3.34 20.44
N TYR A 399 -2.64 2.21 21.04
CA TYR A 399 -3.88 1.54 20.67
C TYR A 399 -5.11 2.39 21.02
N THR A 400 -6.05 2.42 20.12
CA THR A 400 -7.34 3.07 20.32
C THR A 400 -8.42 2.01 20.27
N THR A 401 -9.08 1.77 21.41
CA THR A 401 -10.25 0.88 21.46
C THR A 401 -11.30 1.38 20.46
N PRO A 402 -11.77 0.54 19.55
CA PRO A 402 -12.81 0.92 18.61
C PRO A 402 -14.08 1.41 19.34
N VAL A 403 -14.68 2.46 18.81
CA VAL A 403 -16.04 2.86 19.21
C VAL A 403 -17.00 2.25 18.20
N ARG A 404 -18.04 1.62 18.71
CA ARG A 404 -19.05 0.99 17.86
C ARG A 404 -19.65 1.99 16.87
N PRO A 405 -19.66 1.69 15.56
CA PRO A 405 -20.25 2.56 14.57
C PRO A 405 -21.75 2.74 14.81
N ASN A 406 -22.28 3.94 14.53
CA ASN A 406 -23.72 4.19 14.54
C ASN A 406 -24.44 3.61 13.30
N LYS A 407 -23.67 3.22 12.28
CA LYS A 407 -24.21 2.66 11.04
C LYS A 407 -24.62 1.22 11.25
N GLU A 408 -25.93 0.96 11.12
CA GLU A 408 -26.49 -0.37 11.13
C GLU A 408 -26.28 -1.08 9.79
N GLY A 409 -26.18 -2.41 9.83
CA GLY A 409 -26.06 -3.26 8.65
C GLY A 409 -26.59 -4.66 8.88
N GLU A 410 -26.33 -5.54 7.93
CA GLU A 410 -26.63 -6.96 8.06
C GLU A 410 -25.64 -7.61 9.03
N ARG A 411 -26.07 -8.66 9.72
CA ARG A 411 -25.16 -9.51 10.50
C ARG A 411 -24.10 -10.12 9.59
N VAL A 412 -22.97 -10.50 10.18
CA VAL A 412 -21.93 -11.19 9.43
C VAL A 412 -22.47 -12.56 8.99
N ARG A 413 -22.43 -12.82 7.70
CA ARG A 413 -22.91 -14.08 7.13
C ARG A 413 -21.85 -15.17 7.29
N LEU A 414 -22.27 -16.35 7.71
CA LEU A 414 -21.41 -17.53 7.90
C LEU A 414 -21.82 -18.63 6.92
N LEU A 415 -20.97 -18.97 5.97
CA LEU A 415 -21.17 -20.03 5.00
C LEU A 415 -20.21 -21.19 5.32
N LEU A 416 -20.76 -22.26 5.88
CA LEU A 416 -20.03 -23.47 6.24
C LEU A 416 -20.26 -24.59 5.24
N ALA A 417 -19.22 -25.40 5.04
CA ALA A 417 -19.26 -26.62 4.25
C ALA A 417 -18.61 -27.78 4.99
N SER A 418 -18.81 -29.00 4.49
CA SER A 418 -18.23 -30.21 5.07
C SER A 418 -16.71 -30.29 4.90
N ASP A 419 -16.19 -29.70 3.82
CA ASP A 419 -14.78 -29.70 3.50
C ASP A 419 -14.36 -28.40 2.79
N ALA A 420 -13.04 -28.17 2.73
CA ALA A 420 -12.47 -26.94 2.16
C ALA A 420 -12.83 -26.75 0.68
N ARG A 421 -12.88 -27.80 -0.14
CA ARG A 421 -13.19 -27.69 -1.57
C ARG A 421 -14.63 -27.23 -1.77
N GLN A 422 -15.56 -27.86 -1.05
CA GLN A 422 -16.97 -27.49 -1.08
C GLN A 422 -17.20 -26.06 -0.56
N ALA A 423 -16.42 -25.64 0.47
CA ALA A 423 -16.47 -24.27 0.98
C ALA A 423 -16.08 -23.25 -0.11
N TYR A 424 -14.99 -23.49 -0.83
CA TYR A 424 -14.59 -22.61 -1.93
C TYR A 424 -15.65 -22.57 -3.04
N ASP A 425 -16.18 -23.71 -3.47
CA ASP A 425 -17.21 -23.77 -4.52
C ASP A 425 -18.48 -23.03 -4.12
N LYS A 426 -19.01 -23.28 -2.91
CA LYS A 426 -20.17 -22.53 -2.35
C LYS A 426 -19.89 -21.04 -2.25
N GLY A 427 -18.68 -20.65 -1.82
CA GLY A 427 -18.27 -19.26 -1.73
C GLY A 427 -18.25 -18.55 -3.09
N TYR A 428 -17.74 -19.22 -4.13
CA TYR A 428 -17.77 -18.67 -5.49
C TYR A 428 -19.20 -18.59 -6.07
N ASP A 429 -20.05 -19.57 -5.77
CA ASP A 429 -21.49 -19.54 -6.15
C ASP A 429 -22.21 -18.37 -5.46
N PHE A 430 -21.95 -18.17 -4.17
CA PHE A 430 -22.45 -17.04 -3.40
C PHE A 430 -22.02 -15.69 -4.02
N VAL A 431 -20.73 -15.51 -4.30
CA VAL A 431 -20.22 -14.29 -4.94
C VAL A 431 -20.89 -14.06 -6.30
N ALA A 432 -21.09 -15.09 -7.10
CA ALA A 432 -21.71 -14.98 -8.41
C ALA A 432 -23.20 -14.60 -8.31
N SER A 433 -23.92 -15.11 -7.32
CA SER A 433 -25.33 -14.76 -7.07
C SER A 433 -25.47 -13.33 -6.55
N GLU A 434 -24.68 -12.95 -5.54
CA GLU A 434 -24.70 -11.61 -4.96
C GLU A 434 -24.28 -10.54 -5.98
N PHE A 435 -23.26 -10.81 -6.80
CA PHE A 435 -22.84 -9.87 -7.84
C PHE A 435 -23.90 -9.62 -8.90
N LYS A 436 -24.71 -10.64 -9.25
CA LYS A 436 -25.87 -10.47 -10.14
C LYS A 436 -26.95 -9.60 -9.50
N ARG A 437 -27.15 -9.73 -8.19
CA ARG A 437 -28.11 -8.94 -7.40
C ARG A 437 -27.64 -7.48 -7.22
N LEU A 438 -26.35 -7.28 -6.99
CA LEU A 438 -25.75 -6.02 -6.56
C LEU A 438 -24.84 -5.40 -7.65
N ARG A 439 -25.32 -5.29 -8.88
CA ARG A 439 -24.51 -4.91 -10.08
C ARG A 439 -23.67 -3.63 -9.96
N THR A 440 -23.99 -2.73 -9.05
CA THR A 440 -23.32 -1.43 -8.88
C THR A 440 -22.35 -1.41 -7.70
N THR A 441 -22.25 -2.49 -6.92
CA THR A 441 -21.43 -2.54 -5.71
C THR A 441 -20.04 -3.16 -5.97
N SER A 442 -19.12 -2.89 -5.07
CA SER A 442 -17.78 -3.45 -5.05
C SER A 442 -17.72 -4.66 -4.12
N VAL A 443 -17.19 -5.78 -4.61
CA VAL A 443 -17.05 -7.03 -3.86
C VAL A 443 -15.58 -7.44 -3.84
N ALA A 444 -15.01 -7.70 -2.65
CA ALA A 444 -13.71 -8.33 -2.51
C ALA A 444 -13.87 -9.81 -2.15
N VAL A 445 -13.23 -10.68 -2.92
CA VAL A 445 -12.99 -12.08 -2.55
C VAL A 445 -11.58 -12.18 -2.00
N VAL A 446 -11.45 -12.52 -0.73
CA VAL A 446 -10.20 -12.42 0.02
C VAL A 446 -9.74 -13.80 0.43
N LEU A 447 -8.51 -14.14 0.12
CA LEU A 447 -7.92 -15.47 0.24
C LEU A 447 -6.66 -15.44 1.12
N PRO A 448 -6.33 -16.53 1.84
CA PRO A 448 -5.14 -16.54 2.70
C PRO A 448 -3.81 -16.46 1.92
N PHE A 449 -3.71 -17.07 0.72
CA PHE A 449 -2.45 -17.24 0.02
C PHE A 449 -2.48 -16.80 -1.44
N SER A 450 -1.40 -16.16 -1.91
CA SER A 450 -1.28 -15.65 -3.29
C SER A 450 -1.44 -16.72 -4.38
N ARG A 451 -1.03 -17.97 -4.11
CA ARG A 451 -1.21 -19.12 -5.04
C ARG A 451 -2.67 -19.44 -5.34
N GLN A 452 -3.62 -18.97 -4.51
CA GLN A 452 -5.05 -19.20 -4.67
C GLN A 452 -5.74 -18.14 -5.56
N LEU A 453 -5.09 -17.02 -5.85
CA LEU A 453 -5.69 -15.89 -6.59
C LEU A 453 -6.09 -16.29 -8.01
N TYR A 454 -5.19 -16.92 -8.76
CA TYR A 454 -5.47 -17.33 -10.13
C TYR A 454 -6.55 -18.42 -10.23
N PRO A 455 -6.52 -19.51 -9.43
CA PRO A 455 -7.62 -20.46 -9.36
C PRO A 455 -8.98 -19.83 -9.03
N ALA A 456 -9.02 -18.92 -8.06
CA ALA A 456 -10.25 -18.21 -7.68
C ALA A 456 -10.78 -17.33 -8.82
N GLN A 457 -9.90 -16.58 -9.49
CA GLN A 457 -10.28 -15.80 -10.65
C GLN A 457 -10.94 -16.70 -11.72
N LYS A 458 -10.31 -17.82 -12.05
CA LYS A 458 -10.85 -18.78 -13.04
C LYS A 458 -12.18 -19.40 -12.61
N ALA A 459 -12.33 -19.69 -11.32
CA ALA A 459 -13.58 -20.23 -10.79
C ALA A 459 -14.75 -19.23 -10.91
N LEU A 460 -14.48 -17.95 -10.64
CA LEU A 460 -15.46 -16.87 -10.79
C LEU A 460 -15.77 -16.56 -12.26
N GLU A 461 -14.77 -16.54 -13.13
CA GLU A 461 -14.96 -16.35 -14.58
C GLU A 461 -15.85 -17.44 -15.19
N LYS A 462 -15.66 -18.72 -14.78
CA LYS A 462 -16.55 -19.85 -15.20
C LYS A 462 -18.01 -19.65 -14.77
N ARG A 463 -18.26 -18.87 -13.69
CA ARG A 463 -19.58 -18.52 -13.18
C ARG A 463 -20.14 -17.22 -13.79
N GLY A 464 -19.46 -16.69 -14.80
CA GLY A 464 -19.85 -15.47 -15.50
C GLY A 464 -19.53 -14.17 -14.77
N VAL A 465 -18.67 -14.21 -13.76
CA VAL A 465 -18.22 -13.03 -13.00
C VAL A 465 -16.90 -12.52 -13.58
N LYS A 466 -16.92 -11.29 -14.11
CA LYS A 466 -15.68 -10.63 -14.57
C LYS A 466 -14.89 -10.10 -13.39
N VAL A 467 -13.73 -10.66 -13.15
CA VAL A 467 -12.82 -10.23 -12.09
C VAL A 467 -11.95 -9.06 -12.55
N LYS A 468 -11.89 -8.01 -11.74
CA LYS A 468 -11.01 -6.86 -11.94
C LYS A 468 -9.77 -6.98 -11.06
N LYS A 469 -8.63 -6.49 -11.54
CA LYS A 469 -7.42 -6.42 -10.70
C LYS A 469 -7.62 -5.36 -9.61
N ALA A 470 -7.38 -5.73 -8.35
CA ALA A 470 -7.43 -4.79 -7.23
C ALA A 470 -6.24 -3.79 -7.24
N LYS A 471 -5.16 -4.07 -7.97
CA LYS A 471 -3.97 -3.20 -8.08
C LYS A 471 -4.35 -1.83 -8.66
N GLY A 472 -4.09 -0.76 -7.90
CA GLY A 472 -4.24 0.63 -8.35
C GLY A 472 -5.61 1.28 -8.10
N ALA A 473 -6.57 0.58 -7.50
CA ALA A 473 -7.79 1.21 -7.01
C ALA A 473 -7.47 1.89 -5.67
N GLY A 474 -7.21 3.21 -5.69
CA GLY A 474 -7.02 3.99 -4.48
C GLY A 474 -8.27 4.05 -3.60
N LEU A 475 -8.16 4.64 -2.41
CA LEU A 475 -9.22 4.88 -1.42
C LEU A 475 -10.53 5.51 -1.97
N GLY A 476 -10.54 5.93 -3.21
CA GLY A 476 -11.70 6.53 -3.88
C GLY A 476 -12.40 5.65 -4.88
N GLY A 477 -12.06 4.36 -4.99
CA GLY A 477 -12.89 3.72 -5.94
C GLY A 477 -12.48 2.46 -6.64
N PHE A 478 -12.58 1.35 -5.96
CA PHE A 478 -13.03 0.18 -6.68
C PHE A 478 -14.54 0.37 -6.96
N THR A 479 -14.85 1.14 -8.01
CA THR A 479 -16.22 1.46 -8.39
C THR A 479 -16.85 0.27 -9.09
N GLY A 480 -17.54 -0.58 -8.34
CA GLY A 480 -18.34 -1.70 -8.85
C GLY A 480 -17.54 -2.85 -9.49
N GLY A 481 -17.93 -4.07 -9.20
CA GLY A 481 -17.32 -5.29 -9.71
C GLY A 481 -16.71 -6.17 -8.63
N VAL A 482 -16.11 -7.30 -9.05
CA VAL A 482 -15.48 -8.27 -8.14
C VAL A 482 -13.98 -8.19 -8.27
N ALA A 483 -13.28 -8.09 -7.14
CA ALA A 483 -11.82 -8.21 -7.05
C ALA A 483 -11.44 -9.46 -6.27
N VAL A 484 -10.34 -10.11 -6.66
CA VAL A 484 -9.73 -11.22 -5.91
C VAL A 484 -8.39 -10.75 -5.39
N THR A 485 -8.16 -10.92 -4.08
CA THR A 485 -6.96 -10.45 -3.40
C THR A 485 -6.61 -11.34 -2.20
N THR A 486 -5.47 -11.12 -1.55
CA THR A 486 -5.12 -11.81 -0.30
C THR A 486 -5.47 -10.96 0.92
N TYR A 487 -5.53 -11.60 2.09
CA TYR A 487 -5.72 -10.92 3.37
C TYR A 487 -4.75 -9.74 3.57
N HIS A 488 -3.47 -9.91 3.18
CA HIS A 488 -2.45 -8.87 3.31
C HIS A 488 -2.58 -7.75 2.26
N GLN A 489 -2.89 -8.12 1.01
CA GLN A 489 -2.99 -7.15 -0.09
C GLN A 489 -4.26 -6.28 -0.04
N LEU A 490 -5.23 -6.63 0.81
CA LEU A 490 -6.46 -5.88 1.01
C LEU A 490 -6.24 -4.55 1.75
N LYS A 491 -5.10 -4.40 2.40
CA LYS A 491 -4.76 -3.20 3.17
C LYS A 491 -4.82 -1.93 2.31
N GLY A 492 -5.46 -0.87 2.83
CA GLY A 492 -5.65 0.40 2.11
C GLY A 492 -6.77 0.41 1.07
N LEU A 493 -7.43 -0.74 0.81
CA LEU A 493 -8.58 -0.83 -0.08
C LEU A 493 -9.88 -0.87 0.73
N GLU A 494 -11.00 -0.53 0.07
CA GLU A 494 -12.34 -0.55 0.65
C GLU A 494 -13.34 -1.12 -0.34
N PHE A 495 -14.27 -1.92 0.16
CA PHE A 495 -15.30 -2.56 -0.65
C PHE A 495 -16.65 -2.46 0.04
N ASP A 496 -17.72 -2.47 -0.75
CA ASP A 496 -19.07 -2.52 -0.17
C ASP A 496 -19.28 -3.86 0.55
N HIS A 497 -18.85 -4.95 -0.08
CA HIS A 497 -18.96 -6.30 0.46
C HIS A 497 -17.60 -7.01 0.45
N VAL A 498 -17.30 -7.73 1.54
CA VAL A 498 -16.08 -8.53 1.65
C VAL A 498 -16.45 -9.99 1.92
N VAL A 499 -15.92 -10.89 1.10
CA VAL A 499 -16.09 -12.34 1.25
C VAL A 499 -14.74 -12.94 1.63
N VAL A 500 -14.59 -13.29 2.90
CA VAL A 500 -13.36 -13.87 3.47
C VAL A 500 -13.44 -15.38 3.33
N MET A 501 -12.57 -15.96 2.50
CA MET A 501 -12.59 -17.38 2.18
C MET A 501 -11.35 -18.10 2.72
N GLY A 502 -11.45 -19.42 2.88
CA GLY A 502 -10.35 -20.24 3.35
C GLY A 502 -10.24 -20.32 4.87
N LEU A 503 -11.34 -20.06 5.57
CA LEU A 503 -11.46 -20.13 7.03
C LEU A 503 -11.66 -21.58 7.48
N HIS A 504 -10.70 -22.42 7.15
CA HIS A 504 -10.57 -23.79 7.62
C HIS A 504 -9.34 -23.88 8.52
N ASP A 505 -9.50 -24.34 9.74
CA ASP A 505 -8.47 -24.24 10.77
C ASP A 505 -7.12 -24.84 10.36
N ALA A 506 -7.10 -26.02 9.77
CA ALA A 506 -5.88 -26.65 9.27
C ALA A 506 -5.22 -25.89 8.09
N GLN A 507 -5.93 -24.96 7.45
CA GLN A 507 -5.39 -24.12 6.39
C GLN A 507 -4.96 -22.74 6.90
N TYR A 508 -5.83 -22.09 7.68
CA TYR A 508 -5.59 -20.80 8.29
C TYR A 508 -6.36 -20.71 9.63
N PRO A 509 -5.69 -20.54 10.76
CA PRO A 509 -4.26 -20.26 10.91
C PRO A 509 -3.35 -21.49 11.00
N GLY A 510 -3.91 -22.72 11.16
CA GLY A 510 -3.18 -23.92 11.56
C GLY A 510 -1.94 -24.17 10.73
N ARG A 511 -2.03 -24.14 9.38
CA ARG A 511 -0.86 -24.37 8.52
C ARG A 511 0.34 -23.47 8.83
N ILE A 512 0.08 -22.24 9.31
CA ILE A 512 1.13 -21.30 9.68
C ILE A 512 1.59 -21.62 11.11
N LEU A 513 0.66 -21.67 12.06
CA LEU A 513 0.96 -21.84 13.47
C LEU A 513 1.60 -23.22 13.79
N ASP A 514 1.17 -24.27 13.11
CA ASP A 514 1.69 -25.63 13.32
C ASP A 514 3.15 -25.79 12.82
N SER A 515 3.64 -24.87 12.00
CA SER A 515 5.03 -24.81 11.52
C SER A 515 5.96 -23.98 12.39
N ILE A 516 5.45 -23.37 13.49
CA ILE A 516 6.17 -22.39 14.31
C ILE A 516 6.51 -23.00 15.68
N ALA A 517 7.64 -22.56 16.26
CA ALA A 517 8.02 -22.97 17.61
C ALA A 517 6.98 -22.51 18.65
N ARG A 518 6.75 -23.33 19.67
CA ARG A 518 5.68 -23.12 20.67
C ARG A 518 5.79 -21.76 21.40
N GLU A 519 7.02 -21.28 21.60
CA GLU A 519 7.34 -20.01 22.28
C GLU A 519 6.84 -18.77 21.52
N ASP A 520 6.65 -18.91 20.21
CA ASP A 520 6.34 -17.81 19.28
C ASP A 520 4.92 -17.90 18.72
N MET A 521 4.24 -19.00 19.02
CA MET A 521 2.91 -19.28 18.48
C MET A 521 1.88 -18.20 18.87
N GLU A 522 1.95 -17.70 20.10
CA GLU A 522 1.05 -16.66 20.58
C GLU A 522 1.25 -15.33 19.84
N GLN A 523 2.49 -14.99 19.58
CA GLN A 523 2.83 -13.78 18.84
C GLN A 523 2.38 -13.83 17.38
N GLU A 524 2.58 -14.96 16.71
CA GLU A 524 2.14 -15.13 15.34
C GLU A 524 0.62 -15.22 15.26
N ALA A 525 -0.03 -15.91 16.20
CA ALA A 525 -1.48 -15.92 16.30
C ALA A 525 -2.06 -14.51 16.44
N SER A 526 -1.42 -13.66 17.26
CA SER A 526 -1.77 -12.25 17.41
C SER A 526 -1.67 -11.49 16.07
N LEU A 527 -0.60 -11.73 15.31
CA LEU A 527 -0.43 -11.13 13.97
C LEU A 527 -1.51 -11.60 12.99
N LEU A 528 -1.76 -12.91 12.93
CA LEU A 528 -2.75 -13.49 12.02
C LEU A 528 -4.19 -13.03 12.36
N ARG A 529 -4.53 -12.85 13.64
CA ARG A 529 -5.79 -12.22 14.08
C ARG A 529 -5.92 -10.80 13.57
N ARG A 530 -4.86 -9.99 13.62
CA ARG A 530 -4.86 -8.62 13.07
C ARG A 530 -5.04 -8.59 11.56
N VAL A 531 -4.45 -9.52 10.84
CA VAL A 531 -4.65 -9.65 9.39
C VAL A 531 -6.13 -9.90 9.06
N LEU A 532 -6.82 -10.79 9.81
CA LEU A 532 -8.26 -11.01 9.66
C LEU A 532 -9.09 -9.80 10.08
N TYR A 533 -8.74 -9.14 11.18
CA TYR A 533 -9.37 -7.88 11.59
C TYR A 533 -9.32 -6.83 10.47
N VAL A 534 -8.15 -6.65 9.85
CA VAL A 534 -7.99 -5.75 8.71
C VAL A 534 -8.90 -6.17 7.55
N ALA A 535 -8.95 -7.48 7.23
CA ALA A 535 -9.77 -7.97 6.13
C ALA A 535 -11.27 -7.74 6.37
N VAL A 536 -11.77 -8.04 7.56
CA VAL A 536 -13.17 -7.86 7.95
C VAL A 536 -13.57 -6.38 7.94
N THR A 537 -12.72 -5.51 8.49
CA THR A 537 -12.99 -4.07 8.59
C THR A 537 -12.84 -3.29 7.27
N ARG A 538 -12.51 -3.95 6.15
CA ARG A 538 -12.54 -3.34 4.79
C ARG A 538 -13.95 -3.25 4.21
N ALA A 539 -14.93 -3.90 4.81
CA ALA A 539 -16.31 -3.88 4.37
C ALA A 539 -17.04 -2.60 4.80
N LYS A 540 -17.74 -1.97 3.85
CA LYS A 540 -18.60 -0.81 4.11
C LYS A 540 -20.03 -1.22 4.49
N GLN A 541 -20.49 -2.38 4.04
CA GLN A 541 -21.88 -2.82 4.19
C GLN A 541 -22.01 -4.21 4.81
N SER A 542 -21.34 -5.23 4.26
CA SER A 542 -21.44 -6.59 4.78
C SER A 542 -20.18 -7.42 4.62
N VAL A 543 -20.08 -8.42 5.49
CA VAL A 543 -19.03 -9.45 5.45
C VAL A 543 -19.69 -10.83 5.36
N THR A 544 -19.08 -11.70 4.54
CA THR A 544 -19.39 -13.13 4.51
C THR A 544 -18.12 -13.92 4.82
N LEU A 545 -18.17 -14.74 5.84
CA LEU A 545 -17.11 -15.66 6.22
C LEU A 545 -17.38 -17.03 5.58
N VAL A 546 -16.43 -17.58 4.87
CA VAL A 546 -16.56 -18.84 4.14
C VAL A 546 -15.50 -19.82 4.58
N GLY A 547 -15.92 -20.95 5.12
CA GLY A 547 -15.02 -21.98 5.63
C GLY A 547 -15.63 -23.37 5.72
N SER A 548 -14.87 -24.29 6.27
CA SER A 548 -15.32 -25.65 6.56
C SER A 548 -14.90 -26.06 7.97
N LEU A 549 -15.50 -27.13 8.47
CA LEU A 549 -15.15 -27.67 9.78
C LEU A 549 -13.83 -28.46 9.75
N PRO A 550 -12.98 -28.39 10.79
CA PRO A 550 -13.09 -27.41 11.88
C PRO A 550 -12.88 -25.98 11.37
N PHE A 551 -13.75 -25.08 11.83
CA PHE A 551 -13.68 -23.67 11.42
C PHE A 551 -12.47 -22.96 12.03
N CYS A 552 -12.06 -21.84 11.49
CA CYS A 552 -10.93 -21.06 11.97
C CYS A 552 -11.07 -20.72 13.46
N ARG A 553 -10.14 -21.20 14.29
CA ARG A 553 -10.14 -21.06 15.76
C ARG A 553 -10.20 -19.62 16.25
N PHE A 554 -9.85 -18.65 15.42
CA PHE A 554 -9.92 -17.23 15.79
C PHE A 554 -11.34 -16.69 15.91
N PHE A 555 -12.34 -17.44 15.50
CA PHE A 555 -13.75 -17.10 15.63
C PHE A 555 -14.50 -17.98 16.64
N GLU A 556 -13.82 -18.87 17.37
CA GLU A 556 -14.45 -19.77 18.34
C GLU A 556 -15.14 -19.02 19.49
N ASP A 557 -14.57 -17.89 19.92
CA ASP A 557 -15.09 -17.06 21.01
C ASP A 557 -16.17 -16.07 20.55
N VAL A 558 -16.46 -15.99 19.26
CA VAL A 558 -17.47 -15.07 18.71
C VAL A 558 -18.86 -15.66 18.94
N PRO A 559 -19.77 -14.94 19.62
CA PRO A 559 -21.13 -15.43 19.87
C PRO A 559 -21.89 -15.75 18.57
N GLU A 560 -22.58 -16.90 18.57
CA GLU A 560 -23.34 -17.35 17.38
C GLU A 560 -24.41 -16.36 16.92
N GLU A 561 -25.00 -15.61 17.87
CA GLU A 561 -26.00 -14.58 17.57
C GLU A 561 -25.48 -13.41 16.73
N LEU A 562 -24.16 -13.25 16.58
CA LEU A 562 -23.55 -12.25 15.71
C LEU A 562 -23.49 -12.69 14.23
N PHE A 563 -23.81 -13.96 13.97
CA PHE A 563 -23.80 -14.52 12.63
C PHE A 563 -25.20 -14.81 12.10
N ASP A 564 -25.33 -14.70 10.77
CA ASP A 564 -26.41 -15.29 9.99
C ASP A 564 -25.88 -16.49 9.21
N SER A 565 -26.28 -17.71 9.59
CA SER A 565 -25.85 -18.95 8.91
C SER A 565 -26.57 -19.09 7.56
N LEU A 566 -25.79 -19.37 6.48
CA LEU A 566 -26.27 -19.55 5.09
C LEU A 566 -26.22 -21.03 4.67
#